data_286ca7872ca0aec50b7c5cc4292a6177
#
_entry.id   286ca7872ca0aec50b7c5cc4292a6177
#
_cell.length_a   1.000
_cell.length_b   1.000
_cell.length_c   1.000
_cell.angle_alpha   90.00
_cell.angle_beta   90.00
_cell.angle_gamma   90.00
#
_symmetry.space_group_name_H-M   'P 1'
#
loop_
_entity.id
_entity.type
_entity.pdbx_description
1 polymer ?
#
loop_
_entity_poly.entity_id
_entity_poly.type
_entity_poly.pdbx_seq_one_letter_code
_entity_poly.pdbx_strand_id
1 'polypeptide(L)'
;MDNRRPPLAPVCPTLPEFVRHWAETTPDRRAFTFVEHPAPHSRGVHRTLTWRRLDVRVRALAARLAGEARPGDRVALLCPQDTEYVTAFLAALTAGMVAVPLYPPGLPGHADRLAGVLADARPSVVMTTGRALDEVRDFLGADGPRIVVADEVPDDAGPDGRPVAPDPGATAYLQYTSGSTRAPAGVEISHGNVVANARQALTAYGADARPVTCVGWLPLYHDMGLVLSVAAPVVRGLLSVLMDPAAFLHEPVRWLRLLATHPNAVSAAPNFAYDYCVATVTAEQKEGLRLDGVTALINGSEPVRPGTADRFHAAFADQGLAPGTHCPSYGLAEATVFVCAARPGEPLRRFALDRDALAAGKALPARPEDPRAVLLAGCGTPAGQRVRIADPVTRALLSEGEVGEIWVQGPNVGRGYWDRGQGDVFGAGFADAAAAPGGWLRTGDLGTVLEGQLVVTGRLKDLIIVDGRNHYPQDVEATAQDAHEAVRRDRLAAFAVPGGAGGERVVVVAEHARTARLAELDVPAVVRAVRGAVSARHGLRLADVVLVPPGTVPRTSSGKVSRALTRARYLEGTYGGQDRSATAGAAG
;
A
#
# COMPACT_ATOMS: atom_id res chain seq x y z
N MET A 1 -27.96 -3.54 21.13
CA MET A 1 -26.56 -3.31 20.75
C MET A 1 -25.76 -3.20 22.03
N ASP A 2 -24.89 -4.15 22.30
CA ASP A 2 -24.14 -4.20 23.56
C ASP A 2 -23.03 -3.14 23.54
N ASN A 3 -23.25 -2.04 24.24
CA ASN A 3 -22.41 -0.85 24.28
C ASN A 3 -21.30 -0.95 25.35
N ARG A 4 -20.97 -2.18 25.79
CA ARG A 4 -19.91 -2.41 26.77
C ARG A 4 -18.55 -2.13 26.12
N ARG A 5 -17.67 -1.41 26.84
CA ARG A 5 -16.26 -1.27 26.45
C ARG A 5 -15.74 -2.65 26.04
N PRO A 6 -15.12 -2.77 24.86
CA PRO A 6 -14.50 -4.04 24.50
C PRO A 6 -13.48 -4.39 25.59
N PRO A 7 -13.37 -5.65 25.99
CA PRO A 7 -12.37 -6.08 26.95
C PRO A 7 -10.99 -5.62 26.49
N LEU A 8 -10.10 -5.31 27.43
CA LEU A 8 -8.70 -5.02 27.14
C LEU A 8 -8.16 -6.16 26.25
N ALA A 9 -7.48 -5.81 25.17
CA ALA A 9 -6.88 -6.82 24.30
C ALA A 9 -5.95 -7.71 25.12
N PRO A 10 -6.05 -9.05 25.02
CA PRO A 10 -5.19 -9.95 25.74
C PRO A 10 -3.71 -9.72 25.36
N VAL A 11 -2.80 -10.12 26.23
CA VAL A 11 -1.36 -10.09 25.94
C VAL A 11 -0.99 -11.41 25.26
N CYS A 12 -1.40 -11.59 24.00
CA CYS A 12 -0.98 -12.72 23.18
C CYS A 12 0.22 -12.27 22.31
N PRO A 13 1.27 -13.07 22.21
CA PRO A 13 2.46 -12.74 21.42
C PRO A 13 2.32 -13.05 19.91
N THR A 14 1.32 -13.84 19.51
CA THR A 14 1.14 -14.29 18.13
C THR A 14 -0.31 -14.23 17.66
N LEU A 15 -0.56 -14.09 16.35
CA LEU A 15 -1.91 -14.07 15.79
C LEU A 15 -2.70 -15.37 16.05
N PRO A 16 -2.10 -16.58 15.94
CA PRO A 16 -2.81 -17.83 16.29
C PRO A 16 -3.36 -17.85 17.73
N GLU A 17 -2.63 -17.29 18.69
CA GLU A 17 -3.09 -17.22 20.07
C GLU A 17 -4.26 -16.25 20.24
N PHE A 18 -4.29 -15.13 19.50
CA PHE A 18 -5.45 -14.24 19.49
C PHE A 18 -6.70 -14.91 18.90
N VAL A 19 -6.55 -15.65 17.79
CA VAL A 19 -7.68 -16.40 17.20
C VAL A 19 -8.28 -17.35 18.22
N ARG A 20 -7.44 -18.14 18.88
CA ARG A 20 -7.85 -19.09 19.95
C ARG A 20 -8.53 -18.36 21.09
N HIS A 21 -7.93 -17.28 21.59
CA HIS A 21 -8.49 -16.49 22.68
C HIS A 21 -9.92 -16.00 22.36
N TRP A 22 -10.13 -15.46 21.16
CA TRP A 22 -11.47 -14.99 20.77
C TRP A 22 -12.44 -16.13 20.53
N ALA A 23 -11.99 -17.27 20.03
CA ALA A 23 -12.82 -18.48 19.91
C ALA A 23 -13.27 -19.04 21.27
N GLU A 24 -12.44 -18.92 22.31
CA GLU A 24 -12.77 -19.33 23.67
C GLU A 24 -13.66 -18.31 24.40
N THR A 25 -13.41 -17.00 24.22
CA THR A 25 -14.05 -15.95 25.02
C THR A 25 -15.27 -15.32 24.36
N THR A 26 -15.29 -15.26 23.03
CA THR A 26 -16.39 -14.65 22.24
C THR A 26 -16.72 -15.47 20.99
N PRO A 27 -17.00 -16.80 21.13
CA PRO A 27 -17.05 -17.75 20.02
C PRO A 27 -18.04 -17.38 18.91
N ASP A 28 -19.18 -16.84 19.26
CA ASP A 28 -20.28 -16.58 18.32
C ASP A 28 -20.26 -15.15 17.74
N ARG A 29 -19.30 -14.30 18.18
CA ARG A 29 -19.10 -12.98 17.55
C ARG A 29 -18.51 -13.16 16.15
N ARG A 30 -18.99 -12.32 15.24
CA ARG A 30 -18.47 -12.24 13.86
C ARG A 30 -17.02 -11.77 13.88
N ALA A 31 -16.14 -12.52 13.23
CA ALA A 31 -14.74 -12.19 13.03
C ALA A 31 -14.52 -11.56 11.65
N PHE A 32 -14.92 -12.28 10.60
CA PHE A 32 -14.78 -11.83 9.22
C PHE A 32 -16.10 -11.98 8.47
N THR A 33 -16.40 -11.01 7.61
CA THR A 33 -17.47 -11.11 6.62
C THR A 33 -16.90 -10.76 5.26
N PHE A 34 -16.98 -11.65 4.30
CA PHE A 34 -16.67 -11.36 2.91
C PHE A 34 -17.98 -11.05 2.16
N VAL A 35 -17.98 -9.95 1.40
CA VAL A 35 -19.12 -9.53 0.60
C VAL A 35 -18.81 -9.80 -0.87
N GLU A 36 -19.36 -10.90 -1.36
CA GLU A 36 -19.22 -11.35 -2.75
C GLU A 36 -20.24 -10.63 -3.64
N HIS A 37 -19.78 -10.15 -4.81
CA HIS A 37 -20.64 -9.51 -5.80
C HIS A 37 -20.67 -10.35 -7.09
N PRO A 38 -21.55 -11.36 -7.15
CA PRO A 38 -21.53 -12.33 -8.26
C PRO A 38 -21.98 -11.74 -9.61
N ALA A 39 -22.63 -10.57 -9.58
CA ALA A 39 -23.08 -9.87 -10.79
C ALA A 39 -22.97 -8.36 -10.63
N PRO A 40 -22.91 -7.60 -11.76
CA PRO A 40 -23.13 -6.16 -11.75
C PRO A 40 -24.44 -5.82 -11.03
N HIS A 41 -24.45 -4.77 -10.25
CA HIS A 41 -25.61 -4.31 -9.45
C HIS A 41 -26.09 -5.27 -8.33
N SER A 42 -25.37 -6.35 -8.05
CA SER A 42 -25.62 -7.20 -6.89
C SER A 42 -25.46 -6.39 -5.60
N ARG A 43 -26.42 -6.56 -4.66
CA ARG A 43 -26.30 -6.02 -3.29
C ARG A 43 -25.21 -6.69 -2.48
N GLY A 44 -24.63 -7.77 -3.01
CA GLY A 44 -23.60 -8.57 -2.35
C GLY A 44 -24.19 -9.73 -1.54
N VAL A 45 -23.49 -10.86 -1.57
CA VAL A 45 -23.75 -12.05 -0.76
C VAL A 45 -22.76 -12.05 0.39
N HIS A 46 -23.25 -12.09 1.63
CA HIS A 46 -22.41 -12.04 2.82
C HIS A 46 -22.04 -13.44 3.29
N ARG A 47 -20.76 -13.75 3.32
CA ARG A 47 -20.19 -14.98 3.89
C ARG A 47 -19.49 -14.61 5.19
N THR A 48 -19.99 -15.08 6.32
CA THR A 48 -19.51 -14.68 7.64
C THR A 48 -18.88 -15.85 8.39
N LEU A 49 -17.69 -15.62 8.95
CA LEU A 49 -17.05 -16.48 9.92
C LEU A 49 -17.17 -15.86 11.31
N THR A 50 -17.63 -16.65 12.29
CA THR A 50 -17.49 -16.34 13.71
C THR A 50 -16.10 -16.72 14.19
N TRP A 51 -15.69 -16.28 15.39
CA TRP A 51 -14.39 -16.66 15.94
C TRP A 51 -14.26 -18.18 16.13
N ARG A 52 -15.32 -18.84 16.58
CA ARG A 52 -15.39 -20.31 16.69
C ARG A 52 -15.15 -20.98 15.33
N ARG A 53 -15.88 -20.53 14.32
CA ARG A 53 -15.77 -21.11 12.97
C ARG A 53 -14.41 -20.88 12.35
N LEU A 54 -13.84 -19.69 12.54
CA LEU A 54 -12.49 -19.35 12.08
C LEU A 54 -11.46 -20.26 12.74
N ASP A 55 -11.50 -20.44 14.07
CA ASP A 55 -10.56 -21.31 14.79
C ASP A 55 -10.63 -22.78 14.32
N VAL A 56 -11.85 -23.32 14.15
CA VAL A 56 -12.04 -24.68 13.63
C VAL A 56 -11.40 -24.83 12.25
N ARG A 57 -11.68 -23.92 11.32
CA ARG A 57 -11.10 -23.94 9.96
C ARG A 57 -9.59 -23.80 9.99
N VAL A 58 -9.07 -22.86 10.76
CA VAL A 58 -7.62 -22.60 10.90
C VAL A 58 -6.91 -23.87 11.42
N ARG A 59 -7.46 -24.55 12.45
CA ARG A 59 -6.87 -25.78 12.99
C ARG A 59 -6.91 -26.93 12.00
N ALA A 60 -8.02 -27.11 11.29
CA ALA A 60 -8.15 -28.16 10.28
C ALA A 60 -7.11 -27.99 9.15
N LEU A 61 -6.99 -26.77 8.62
CA LEU A 61 -6.00 -26.45 7.59
C LEU A 61 -4.56 -26.55 8.11
N ALA A 62 -4.30 -26.12 9.35
CA ALA A 62 -2.97 -26.23 9.97
C ALA A 62 -2.54 -27.70 10.12
N ALA A 63 -3.47 -28.57 10.54
CA ALA A 63 -3.21 -30.03 10.63
C ALA A 63 -2.93 -30.63 9.24
N ARG A 64 -3.68 -30.23 8.22
CA ARG A 64 -3.44 -30.66 6.83
C ARG A 64 -2.05 -30.23 6.35
N LEU A 65 -1.66 -28.97 6.60
CA LEU A 65 -0.33 -28.46 6.25
C LEU A 65 0.79 -29.19 6.97
N ALA A 66 0.63 -29.51 8.26
CA ALA A 66 1.62 -30.27 9.05
C ALA A 66 1.89 -31.70 8.51
N GLY A 67 0.93 -32.23 7.75
CA GLY A 67 1.13 -33.50 7.02
C GLY A 67 1.90 -33.35 5.69
N GLU A 68 2.09 -32.12 5.19
CA GLU A 68 2.71 -31.85 3.89
C GLU A 68 4.09 -31.19 3.98
N ALA A 69 4.35 -30.43 5.05
CA ALA A 69 5.59 -29.68 5.21
C ALA A 69 5.97 -29.55 6.70
N ARG A 70 7.14 -28.99 6.97
CA ARG A 70 7.69 -28.84 8.33
C ARG A 70 7.56 -27.39 8.81
N PRO A 71 7.55 -27.15 10.14
CA PRO A 71 7.68 -25.79 10.67
C PRO A 71 8.89 -25.04 10.07
N GLY A 72 8.69 -23.79 9.70
CA GLY A 72 9.69 -22.96 9.00
C GLY A 72 9.68 -23.08 7.47
N ASP A 73 9.01 -24.08 6.89
CA ASP A 73 8.80 -24.17 5.45
C ASP A 73 7.86 -23.07 4.96
N ARG A 74 8.03 -22.64 3.69
CA ARG A 74 7.20 -21.58 3.09
C ARG A 74 5.95 -22.18 2.46
N VAL A 75 4.83 -21.51 2.71
CA VAL A 75 3.52 -21.82 2.15
C VAL A 75 3.06 -20.64 1.31
N ALA A 76 3.05 -20.77 -0.01
CA ALA A 76 2.55 -19.72 -0.89
C ALA A 76 1.02 -19.74 -0.96
N LEU A 77 0.40 -18.58 -0.77
CA LEU A 77 -1.05 -18.42 -0.80
C LEU A 77 -1.47 -17.90 -2.18
N LEU A 78 -1.87 -18.80 -3.07
CA LEU A 78 -2.42 -18.49 -4.38
C LEU A 78 -3.96 -18.59 -4.37
N CYS A 79 -4.56 -18.11 -3.28
CA CYS A 79 -6.01 -18.10 -3.11
C CYS A 79 -6.63 -16.81 -3.68
N PRO A 80 -7.81 -16.85 -4.28
CA PRO A 80 -8.63 -15.67 -4.47
C PRO A 80 -8.93 -14.98 -3.15
N GLN A 81 -9.19 -13.67 -3.21
CA GLN A 81 -9.50 -12.89 -2.00
C GLN A 81 -10.91 -13.21 -1.51
N ASP A 82 -10.98 -13.98 -0.44
CA ASP A 82 -12.22 -14.34 0.28
C ASP A 82 -11.90 -14.78 1.73
N THR A 83 -12.84 -15.44 2.40
CA THR A 83 -12.64 -15.98 3.75
C THR A 83 -11.58 -17.08 3.79
N GLU A 84 -11.42 -17.85 2.71
CA GLU A 84 -10.42 -18.93 2.64
C GLU A 84 -8.99 -18.36 2.59
N TYR A 85 -8.79 -17.18 1.97
CA TYR A 85 -7.49 -16.49 2.03
C TYR A 85 -7.07 -16.19 3.47
N VAL A 86 -8.00 -15.62 4.26
CA VAL A 86 -7.77 -15.30 5.68
C VAL A 86 -7.47 -16.56 6.47
N THR A 87 -8.25 -17.61 6.24
CA THR A 87 -8.11 -18.90 6.94
C THR A 87 -6.78 -19.57 6.58
N ALA A 88 -6.41 -19.58 5.30
CA ALA A 88 -5.15 -20.13 4.80
C ALA A 88 -3.92 -19.40 5.39
N PHE A 89 -3.97 -18.06 5.44
CA PHE A 89 -2.92 -17.26 6.08
C PHE A 89 -2.73 -17.64 7.55
N LEU A 90 -3.81 -17.63 8.33
CA LEU A 90 -3.76 -17.95 9.76
C LEU A 90 -3.41 -19.42 10.01
N ALA A 91 -3.80 -20.33 9.12
CA ALA A 91 -3.45 -21.76 9.21
C ALA A 91 -1.95 -22.00 9.00
N ALA A 92 -1.33 -21.35 8.03
CA ALA A 92 0.12 -21.44 7.83
C ALA A 92 0.88 -20.97 9.07
N LEU A 93 0.47 -19.84 9.67
CA LEU A 93 1.04 -19.35 10.93
C LEU A 93 0.82 -20.32 12.09
N THR A 94 -0.37 -20.93 12.18
CA THR A 94 -0.73 -21.88 13.23
C THR A 94 0.06 -23.19 13.12
N ALA A 95 0.39 -23.61 11.90
CA ALA A 95 1.25 -24.76 11.62
C ALA A 95 2.76 -24.47 11.88
N GLY A 96 3.11 -23.26 12.29
CA GLY A 96 4.50 -22.83 12.46
C GLY A 96 5.26 -22.65 11.13
N MET A 97 4.55 -22.50 10.03
CA MET A 97 5.11 -22.29 8.70
C MET A 97 5.15 -20.81 8.34
N VAL A 98 5.98 -20.47 7.36
CA VAL A 98 6.14 -19.10 6.87
C VAL A 98 5.17 -18.89 5.71
N ALA A 99 4.12 -18.07 5.93
CA ALA A 99 3.19 -17.74 4.87
C ALA A 99 3.86 -16.83 3.82
N VAL A 100 3.51 -17.00 2.55
CA VAL A 100 3.89 -16.12 1.45
C VAL A 100 2.60 -15.62 0.80
N PRO A 101 2.07 -14.46 1.25
CA PRO A 101 0.85 -13.87 0.72
C PRO A 101 1.03 -13.46 -0.75
N LEU A 102 0.29 -14.09 -1.65
CA LEU A 102 0.34 -13.86 -3.08
C LEU A 102 -1.09 -13.82 -3.67
N TYR A 103 -1.18 -13.81 -4.97
CA TYR A 103 -2.43 -13.77 -5.75
C TYR A 103 -2.48 -14.94 -6.73
N PRO A 104 -3.68 -15.36 -7.20
CA PRO A 104 -3.80 -16.37 -8.24
C PRO A 104 -3.12 -15.93 -9.55
N PRO A 105 -2.65 -16.86 -10.40
CA PRO A 105 -1.90 -16.56 -11.62
C PRO A 105 -2.63 -15.67 -12.63
N GLY A 106 -3.97 -15.72 -12.71
CA GLY A 106 -4.81 -15.04 -13.68
C GLY A 106 -4.85 -13.51 -13.60
N LEU A 107 -4.05 -12.90 -12.74
CA LEU A 107 -3.92 -11.44 -12.74
C LEU A 107 -3.14 -10.99 -13.99
N PRO A 108 -3.78 -10.26 -14.94
CA PRO A 108 -3.14 -9.89 -16.21
C PRO A 108 -1.83 -9.10 -16.00
N GLY A 109 -0.78 -9.54 -16.67
CA GLY A 109 0.53 -8.86 -16.66
C GLY A 109 1.35 -9.09 -15.38
N HIS A 110 0.98 -10.06 -14.54
CA HIS A 110 1.69 -10.33 -13.28
C HIS A 110 2.30 -11.74 -13.19
N ALA A 111 2.18 -12.57 -14.22
CA ALA A 111 2.67 -13.96 -14.22
C ALA A 111 4.19 -14.05 -14.00
N ASP A 112 5.00 -13.30 -14.74
CA ASP A 112 6.48 -13.31 -14.60
C ASP A 112 6.93 -12.91 -13.19
N ARG A 113 6.25 -11.93 -12.62
CA ARG A 113 6.53 -11.48 -11.26
C ARG A 113 6.18 -12.58 -10.25
N LEU A 114 5.03 -13.24 -10.40
CA LEU A 114 4.62 -14.34 -9.55
C LEU A 114 5.62 -15.50 -9.62
N ALA A 115 6.05 -15.87 -10.83
CA ALA A 115 7.09 -16.87 -11.05
C ALA A 115 8.41 -16.49 -10.35
N GLY A 116 8.83 -15.22 -10.48
CA GLY A 116 10.03 -14.71 -9.80
C GLY A 116 9.92 -14.77 -8.27
N VAL A 117 8.75 -14.46 -7.70
CA VAL A 117 8.53 -14.57 -6.25
C VAL A 117 8.55 -16.03 -5.78
N LEU A 118 7.94 -16.95 -6.52
CA LEU A 118 7.96 -18.38 -6.17
C LEU A 118 9.38 -18.94 -6.25
N ALA A 119 10.17 -18.51 -7.23
CA ALA A 119 11.58 -18.92 -7.36
C ALA A 119 12.45 -18.39 -6.20
N ASP A 120 12.19 -17.18 -5.69
CA ASP A 120 12.89 -16.59 -4.54
C ASP A 120 12.45 -17.22 -3.21
N ALA A 121 11.13 -17.35 -2.98
CA ALA A 121 10.57 -17.91 -1.76
C ALA A 121 10.78 -19.43 -1.62
N ARG A 122 10.82 -20.16 -2.72
CA ARG A 122 10.94 -21.62 -2.78
C ARG A 122 9.93 -22.31 -1.83
N PRO A 123 8.62 -22.13 -2.04
CA PRO A 123 7.61 -22.72 -1.16
C PRO A 123 7.59 -24.24 -1.28
N SER A 124 7.42 -24.95 -0.16
CA SER A 124 7.21 -26.39 -0.13
C SER A 124 5.77 -26.76 -0.47
N VAL A 125 4.83 -25.86 -0.16
CA VAL A 125 3.39 -26.03 -0.38
C VAL A 125 2.82 -24.75 -0.98
N VAL A 126 1.84 -24.94 -1.86
CA VAL A 126 0.94 -23.89 -2.36
C VAL A 126 -0.46 -24.17 -1.84
N MET A 127 -1.09 -23.18 -1.23
CA MET A 127 -2.51 -23.21 -0.91
C MET A 127 -3.31 -22.46 -1.96
N THR A 128 -4.41 -23.05 -2.40
CA THR A 128 -5.38 -22.44 -3.32
C THR A 128 -6.80 -22.86 -2.94
N THR A 129 -7.80 -22.50 -3.73
CA THR A 129 -9.18 -22.95 -3.61
C THR A 129 -9.59 -23.70 -4.87
N GLY A 130 -10.63 -24.55 -4.78
CA GLY A 130 -11.14 -25.30 -5.93
C GLY A 130 -11.42 -24.42 -7.15
N ARG A 131 -11.88 -23.20 -6.92
CA ARG A 131 -12.16 -22.20 -7.97
C ARG A 131 -10.92 -21.76 -8.77
N ALA A 132 -9.73 -21.77 -8.17
CA ALA A 132 -8.48 -21.34 -8.83
C ALA A 132 -7.53 -22.52 -9.11
N LEU A 133 -7.95 -23.76 -8.79
CA LEU A 133 -7.07 -24.95 -8.81
C LEU A 133 -6.46 -25.23 -10.17
N ASP A 134 -7.27 -25.24 -11.23
CA ASP A 134 -6.78 -25.57 -12.57
C ASP A 134 -5.77 -24.52 -13.05
N GLU A 135 -6.07 -23.25 -12.86
CA GLU A 135 -5.18 -22.15 -13.21
C GLU A 135 -3.85 -22.22 -12.44
N VAL A 136 -3.89 -22.57 -11.14
CA VAL A 136 -2.69 -22.74 -10.32
C VAL A 136 -1.88 -23.94 -10.76
N ARG A 137 -2.54 -25.07 -11.11
CA ARG A 137 -1.85 -26.28 -11.64
C ARG A 137 -1.15 -25.99 -12.96
N ASP A 138 -1.86 -25.34 -13.89
CA ASP A 138 -1.31 -24.97 -15.20
C ASP A 138 -0.08 -24.06 -15.05
N PHE A 139 -0.16 -23.10 -14.13
CA PHE A 139 0.94 -22.17 -13.86
C PHE A 139 2.16 -22.83 -13.23
N LEU A 140 1.96 -23.75 -12.27
CA LEU A 140 3.05 -24.41 -11.54
C LEU A 140 3.71 -25.53 -12.35
N GLY A 141 2.98 -26.18 -13.26
CA GLY A 141 3.43 -27.34 -14.02
C GLY A 141 3.56 -28.61 -13.14
N ALA A 142 4.06 -29.69 -13.78
CA ALA A 142 4.11 -31.01 -13.14
C ALA A 142 5.13 -31.12 -11.98
N ASP A 143 6.22 -30.36 -12.04
CA ASP A 143 7.31 -30.37 -11.06
C ASP A 143 7.14 -29.29 -9.97
N GLY A 144 5.96 -28.66 -9.91
CA GLY A 144 5.67 -27.61 -8.93
C GLY A 144 5.57 -28.11 -7.49
N PRO A 145 5.49 -27.19 -6.52
CA PRO A 145 5.28 -27.52 -5.11
C PRO A 145 3.91 -28.21 -4.91
N ARG A 146 3.76 -28.93 -3.80
CA ARG A 146 2.51 -29.60 -3.45
C ARG A 146 1.37 -28.61 -3.32
N ILE A 147 0.19 -28.94 -3.82
CA ILE A 147 -1.01 -28.11 -3.76
C ILE A 147 -1.95 -28.63 -2.67
N VAL A 148 -2.37 -27.74 -1.78
CA VAL A 148 -3.45 -27.96 -0.81
C VAL A 148 -4.64 -27.09 -1.20
N VAL A 149 -5.79 -27.72 -1.46
CA VAL A 149 -7.04 -27.05 -1.79
C VAL A 149 -7.78 -26.74 -0.51
N ALA A 150 -7.76 -25.46 -0.10
CA ALA A 150 -8.18 -25.03 1.24
C ALA A 150 -9.66 -25.34 1.53
N ASP A 151 -10.55 -25.04 0.60
CA ASP A 151 -12.00 -25.23 0.72
C ASP A 151 -12.47 -26.69 0.61
N GLU A 152 -11.56 -27.63 0.26
CA GLU A 152 -11.82 -29.07 0.24
C GLU A 152 -11.40 -29.78 1.54
N VAL A 153 -10.64 -29.11 2.42
CA VAL A 153 -10.24 -29.70 3.72
C VAL A 153 -11.45 -29.72 4.67
N PRO A 154 -11.87 -30.89 5.18
CA PRO A 154 -12.97 -30.96 6.15
C PRO A 154 -12.62 -30.30 7.48
N ASP A 155 -13.64 -29.77 8.17
CA ASP A 155 -13.44 -29.08 9.44
C ASP A 155 -13.00 -30.00 10.60
N ASP A 156 -13.28 -31.28 10.51
CA ASP A 156 -12.91 -32.32 11.47
C ASP A 156 -11.52 -32.93 11.21
N ALA A 157 -10.81 -32.46 10.19
CA ALA A 157 -9.47 -32.93 9.84
C ALA A 157 -8.37 -32.57 10.85
N GLY A 158 -8.69 -31.74 11.84
CA GLY A 158 -7.73 -31.28 12.84
C GLY A 158 -7.61 -32.21 14.05
N PRO A 159 -6.43 -32.37 14.66
CA PRO A 159 -6.28 -33.11 15.91
C PRO A 159 -7.01 -32.37 17.04
N ASP A 160 -7.52 -33.15 18.02
CA ASP A 160 -8.12 -32.61 19.26
C ASP A 160 -7.12 -31.85 20.15
N GLY A 161 -5.82 -31.91 19.82
CA GLY A 161 -4.75 -31.26 20.55
C GLY A 161 -4.61 -29.76 20.25
N ARG A 162 -4.14 -28.99 21.25
CA ARG A 162 -3.78 -27.58 21.07
C ARG A 162 -2.49 -27.48 20.23
N PRO A 163 -2.48 -26.76 19.11
CA PRO A 163 -1.23 -26.46 18.41
C PRO A 163 -0.25 -25.75 19.34
N VAL A 164 1.02 -26.06 19.21
CA VAL A 164 2.08 -25.34 19.93
C VAL A 164 2.12 -23.90 19.40
N ALA A 165 2.09 -22.93 20.30
CA ALA A 165 2.19 -21.54 19.92
C ALA A 165 3.56 -21.29 19.26
N PRO A 166 3.63 -20.63 18.07
CA PRO A 166 4.90 -20.31 17.46
C PRO A 166 5.69 -19.30 18.30
N ASP A 167 7.02 -19.35 18.22
CA ASP A 167 7.90 -18.37 18.85
C ASP A 167 7.61 -16.97 18.26
N PRO A 168 7.37 -15.93 19.08
CA PRO A 168 7.18 -14.57 18.62
C PRO A 168 8.33 -14.02 17.75
N GLY A 169 9.55 -14.50 17.96
CA GLY A 169 10.73 -14.17 17.17
C GLY A 169 10.81 -14.92 15.83
N ALA A 170 10.05 -16.02 15.65
CA ALA A 170 10.05 -16.76 14.39
C ALA A 170 9.41 -15.92 13.25
N THR A 171 9.87 -16.16 12.01
CA THR A 171 9.29 -15.56 10.81
C THR A 171 7.88 -16.10 10.60
N ALA A 172 6.89 -15.19 10.61
CA ALA A 172 5.49 -15.51 10.38
C ALA A 172 5.17 -15.55 8.88
N TYR A 173 5.65 -14.54 8.14
CA TYR A 173 5.41 -14.46 6.69
C TYR A 173 6.48 -13.64 5.97
N LEU A 174 6.55 -13.81 4.66
CA LEU A 174 7.37 -13.02 3.76
C LEU A 174 6.49 -12.03 3.01
N GLN A 175 6.71 -10.73 3.24
CA GLN A 175 6.02 -9.69 2.51
C GLN A 175 6.82 -9.27 1.28
N TYR A 176 6.36 -9.66 0.10
CA TYR A 176 6.98 -9.22 -1.14
C TYR A 176 6.48 -7.83 -1.54
N THR A 177 7.43 -6.90 -1.70
CA THR A 177 7.12 -5.52 -2.07
C THR A 177 6.88 -5.37 -3.57
N SER A 178 6.08 -4.38 -3.96
CA SER A 178 5.75 -4.10 -5.36
C SER A 178 6.89 -3.45 -6.17
N GLY A 179 8.13 -3.46 -5.67
CA GLY A 179 9.31 -2.85 -6.32
C GLY A 179 9.48 -3.31 -7.77
N SER A 180 9.55 -2.34 -8.70
CA SER A 180 9.50 -2.59 -10.15
C SER A 180 10.86 -2.81 -10.81
N THR A 181 11.98 -2.76 -10.06
CA THR A 181 13.34 -2.68 -10.65
C THR A 181 14.36 -3.66 -10.11
N ARG A 182 14.00 -4.48 -9.13
CA ARG A 182 14.91 -5.49 -8.54
C ARG A 182 14.28 -6.86 -8.62
N ALA A 183 15.12 -7.88 -8.53
CA ALA A 183 14.68 -9.23 -8.21
C ALA A 183 13.73 -9.18 -7.00
N PRO A 184 12.69 -10.00 -6.95
CA PRO A 184 11.78 -10.06 -5.82
C PRO A 184 12.54 -10.14 -4.49
N ALA A 185 12.10 -9.39 -3.49
CA ALA A 185 12.70 -9.41 -2.16
C ALA A 185 11.58 -9.54 -1.13
N GLY A 186 11.50 -10.69 -0.47
CA GLY A 186 10.56 -10.93 0.62
C GLY A 186 11.09 -10.34 1.92
N VAL A 187 10.36 -9.42 2.53
CA VAL A 187 10.68 -8.93 3.86
C VAL A 187 10.27 -9.98 4.89
N GLU A 188 11.20 -10.38 5.75
CA GLU A 188 10.93 -11.30 6.85
C GLU A 188 10.20 -10.59 8.00
N ILE A 189 8.92 -10.91 8.16
CA ILE A 189 8.10 -10.38 9.26
C ILE A 189 7.89 -11.47 10.30
N SER A 190 8.32 -11.20 11.53
CA SER A 190 8.11 -12.13 12.65
C SER A 190 6.69 -12.04 13.21
N HIS A 191 6.27 -13.05 14.00
CA HIS A 191 5.01 -13.02 14.75
C HIS A 191 4.95 -11.80 15.67
N GLY A 192 6.04 -11.45 16.34
CA GLY A 192 6.15 -10.28 17.21
C GLY A 192 6.01 -8.96 16.43
N ASN A 193 6.65 -8.86 15.24
CA ASN A 193 6.56 -7.64 14.40
C ASN A 193 5.11 -7.34 14.02
N VAL A 194 4.37 -8.34 13.51
CA VAL A 194 2.99 -8.11 13.05
C VAL A 194 2.05 -7.77 14.20
N VAL A 195 2.20 -8.40 15.37
CA VAL A 195 1.40 -8.07 16.57
C VAL A 195 1.72 -6.65 17.07
N ALA A 196 3.02 -6.30 17.13
CA ALA A 196 3.43 -4.95 17.54
C ALA A 196 2.85 -3.89 16.60
N ASN A 197 2.97 -4.11 15.28
CA ASN A 197 2.48 -3.17 14.29
C ASN A 197 0.95 -3.04 14.27
N ALA A 198 0.23 -4.16 14.42
CA ALA A 198 -1.22 -4.13 14.57
C ALA A 198 -1.66 -3.29 15.78
N ARG A 199 -1.00 -3.43 16.93
CA ARG A 199 -1.26 -2.60 18.13
C ARG A 199 -0.97 -1.12 17.89
N GLN A 200 0.16 -0.80 17.27
CA GLN A 200 0.54 0.56 16.91
C GLN A 200 -0.52 1.22 16.02
N ALA A 201 -0.97 0.52 14.97
CA ALA A 201 -2.02 0.99 14.09
C ALA A 201 -3.37 1.17 14.81
N LEU A 202 -3.79 0.21 15.64
CA LEU A 202 -5.03 0.30 16.42
C LEU A 202 -5.03 1.53 17.33
N THR A 203 -3.92 1.79 18.01
CA THR A 203 -3.75 2.97 18.88
C THR A 203 -3.81 4.26 18.06
N ALA A 204 -3.08 4.33 16.94
CA ALA A 204 -3.03 5.52 16.09
C ALA A 204 -4.40 5.89 15.50
N TYR A 205 -5.19 4.88 15.11
CA TYR A 205 -6.53 5.09 14.54
C TYR A 205 -7.66 5.10 15.58
N GLY A 206 -7.34 5.12 16.89
CA GLY A 206 -8.30 5.23 17.97
C GLY A 206 -9.20 4.00 18.16
N ALA A 207 -8.80 2.85 17.61
CA ALA A 207 -9.56 1.61 17.71
C ALA A 207 -9.46 0.93 19.09
N ASP A 208 -8.53 1.37 19.94
CA ASP A 208 -8.42 0.93 21.33
C ASP A 208 -9.51 1.56 22.22
N ALA A 209 -9.91 2.79 21.91
CA ALA A 209 -10.83 3.56 22.75
C ALA A 209 -12.31 3.20 22.51
N ARG A 210 -12.65 2.68 21.34
CA ARG A 210 -14.04 2.34 20.94
C ARG A 210 -14.07 1.13 20.00
N PRO A 211 -15.19 0.37 19.98
CA PRO A 211 -15.41 -0.66 18.99
C PRO A 211 -15.48 -0.04 17.59
N VAL A 212 -14.65 -0.52 16.68
CA VAL A 212 -14.69 -0.14 15.27
C VAL A 212 -14.98 -1.36 14.40
N THR A 213 -15.46 -1.15 13.18
CA THR A 213 -15.53 -2.16 12.13
C THR A 213 -14.49 -1.85 11.07
N CYS A 214 -13.62 -2.79 10.78
CA CYS A 214 -12.69 -2.66 9.67
C CYS A 214 -13.42 -2.97 8.36
N VAL A 215 -13.43 -2.04 7.40
CA VAL A 215 -14.03 -2.22 6.08
C VAL A 215 -12.91 -2.15 5.05
N GLY A 216 -12.71 -3.24 4.28
CA GLY A 216 -11.55 -3.33 3.39
C GLY A 216 -11.89 -3.92 2.02
N TRP A 217 -11.21 -3.42 1.01
CA TRP A 217 -11.19 -3.99 -0.35
C TRP A 217 -9.75 -4.12 -0.89
N LEU A 218 -8.76 -3.64 -0.14
CA LEU A 218 -7.37 -3.75 -0.55
C LEU A 218 -6.96 -5.21 -0.68
N PRO A 219 -6.07 -5.52 -1.65
CA PRO A 219 -5.55 -6.88 -1.80
C PRO A 219 -4.90 -7.39 -0.52
N LEU A 220 -5.25 -8.61 -0.08
CA LEU A 220 -4.68 -9.22 1.12
C LEU A 220 -3.23 -9.71 0.93
N TYR A 221 -2.75 -9.79 -0.30
CA TYR A 221 -1.33 -10.03 -0.58
C TYR A 221 -0.46 -8.75 -0.45
N HIS A 222 -1.09 -7.60 -0.22
CA HIS A 222 -0.41 -6.33 0.05
C HIS A 222 -0.38 -6.06 1.56
N ASP A 223 0.74 -5.54 2.07
CA ASP A 223 0.96 -5.24 3.48
C ASP A 223 -0.19 -4.46 4.13
N MET A 224 -0.66 -3.37 3.49
CA MET A 224 -1.75 -2.54 4.01
C MET A 224 -3.07 -3.31 4.10
N GLY A 225 -3.39 -4.15 3.10
CA GLY A 225 -4.57 -5.01 3.12
C GLY A 225 -4.46 -6.07 4.21
N LEU A 226 -3.34 -6.80 4.27
CA LEU A 226 -3.14 -7.90 5.19
C LEU A 226 -3.13 -7.43 6.66
N VAL A 227 -2.33 -6.42 6.97
CA VAL A 227 -2.16 -5.99 8.36
C VAL A 227 -3.38 -5.25 8.87
N LEU A 228 -3.92 -4.27 8.11
CA LEU A 228 -5.03 -3.44 8.58
C LEU A 228 -6.39 -4.15 8.51
N SER A 229 -6.56 -5.12 7.58
CA SER A 229 -7.85 -5.80 7.43
C SER A 229 -7.87 -7.24 7.98
N VAL A 230 -6.71 -7.82 8.34
CA VAL A 230 -6.64 -9.16 8.96
C VAL A 230 -5.95 -9.10 10.32
N ALA A 231 -4.68 -8.69 10.39
CA ALA A 231 -3.90 -8.77 11.63
C ALA A 231 -4.46 -7.85 12.74
N ALA A 232 -4.75 -6.59 12.43
CA ALA A 232 -5.29 -5.64 13.42
C ALA A 232 -6.67 -6.06 13.95
N PRO A 233 -7.65 -6.48 13.12
CA PRO A 233 -8.89 -7.09 13.60
C PRO A 233 -8.68 -8.31 14.50
N VAL A 234 -7.75 -9.21 14.15
CA VAL A 234 -7.44 -10.39 14.96
C VAL A 234 -6.88 -9.97 16.33
N VAL A 235 -5.91 -9.05 16.38
CA VAL A 235 -5.31 -8.59 17.64
C VAL A 235 -6.36 -7.97 18.58
N ARG A 236 -7.37 -7.28 18.04
CA ARG A 236 -8.36 -6.55 18.87
C ARG A 236 -9.73 -7.23 18.99
N GLY A 237 -9.96 -8.36 18.30
CA GLY A 237 -11.25 -9.04 18.27
C GLY A 237 -12.35 -8.23 17.56
N LEU A 238 -11.97 -7.51 16.49
CA LEU A 238 -12.89 -6.65 15.72
C LEU A 238 -13.52 -7.42 14.56
N LEU A 239 -14.67 -6.94 14.12
CA LEU A 239 -15.25 -7.38 12.85
C LEU A 239 -14.45 -6.77 11.69
N SER A 240 -14.04 -7.59 10.74
CA SER A 240 -13.51 -7.18 9.45
C SER A 240 -14.49 -7.54 8.33
N VAL A 241 -14.89 -6.55 7.54
CA VAL A 241 -15.79 -6.70 6.39
C VAL A 241 -15.00 -6.45 5.14
N LEU A 242 -14.86 -7.48 4.32
CA LEU A 242 -13.98 -7.51 3.15
C LEU A 242 -14.79 -7.64 1.87
N MET A 243 -14.29 -7.08 0.79
CA MET A 243 -14.75 -7.37 -0.57
C MET A 243 -13.57 -7.48 -1.54
N ASP A 244 -13.82 -8.04 -2.71
CA ASP A 244 -12.79 -8.18 -3.75
C ASP A 244 -12.37 -6.81 -4.31
N PRO A 245 -11.06 -6.57 -4.57
CA PRO A 245 -10.58 -5.35 -5.24
C PRO A 245 -11.26 -5.07 -6.58
N ALA A 246 -11.57 -6.11 -7.36
CA ALA A 246 -12.28 -5.97 -8.63
C ALA A 246 -13.71 -5.45 -8.42
N ALA A 247 -14.38 -5.85 -7.33
CA ALA A 247 -15.71 -5.35 -6.99
C ALA A 247 -15.71 -3.84 -6.71
N PHE A 248 -14.65 -3.32 -6.07
CA PHE A 248 -14.45 -1.88 -5.90
C PHE A 248 -14.19 -1.18 -7.25
N LEU A 249 -13.28 -1.72 -8.06
CA LEU A 249 -12.93 -1.12 -9.35
C LEU A 249 -14.09 -1.11 -10.34
N HIS A 250 -14.97 -2.10 -10.25
CA HIS A 250 -16.16 -2.17 -11.08
C HIS A 250 -17.22 -1.13 -10.65
N GLU A 251 -17.47 -0.99 -9.35
CA GLU A 251 -18.50 -0.11 -8.80
C GLU A 251 -18.08 0.43 -7.43
N PRO A 252 -17.35 1.57 -7.34
CA PRO A 252 -16.75 2.04 -6.10
C PRO A 252 -17.76 2.44 -5.02
N VAL A 253 -19.00 2.73 -5.37
CA VAL A 253 -20.06 2.99 -4.39
C VAL A 253 -20.32 1.79 -3.46
N ARG A 254 -19.95 0.56 -3.85
CA ARG A 254 -20.02 -0.62 -2.99
C ARG A 254 -19.22 -0.45 -1.71
N TRP A 255 -18.02 0.10 -1.83
CA TRP A 255 -17.19 0.43 -0.67
C TRP A 255 -17.85 1.46 0.24
N LEU A 256 -18.40 2.53 -0.33
CA LEU A 256 -19.10 3.58 0.44
C LEU A 256 -20.33 3.03 1.14
N ARG A 257 -21.09 2.12 0.50
CA ARG A 257 -22.22 1.43 1.12
C ARG A 257 -21.81 0.54 2.30
N LEU A 258 -20.68 -0.16 2.20
CA LEU A 258 -20.13 -0.92 3.33
C LEU A 258 -19.72 0.00 4.48
N LEU A 259 -19.10 1.15 4.20
CA LEU A 259 -18.79 2.16 5.21
C LEU A 259 -20.07 2.68 5.90
N ALA A 260 -21.11 2.98 5.12
CA ALA A 260 -22.37 3.50 5.62
C ALA A 260 -23.18 2.51 6.48
N THR A 261 -23.04 1.21 6.22
CA THR A 261 -23.81 0.16 6.92
C THR A 261 -23.14 -0.37 8.18
N HIS A 262 -21.88 0.01 8.44
CA HIS A 262 -21.14 -0.47 9.60
C HIS A 262 -20.74 0.70 10.51
N PRO A 263 -21.13 0.66 11.79
CA PRO A 263 -20.84 1.75 12.72
C PRO A 263 -19.35 1.84 13.03
N ASN A 264 -18.88 3.07 13.25
CA ASN A 264 -17.49 3.36 13.52
C ASN A 264 -16.52 2.74 12.48
N ALA A 265 -16.89 2.82 11.20
CA ALA A 265 -16.12 2.21 10.13
C ALA A 265 -14.71 2.84 10.03
N VAL A 266 -13.70 1.98 9.90
CA VAL A 266 -12.31 2.35 9.59
C VAL A 266 -11.92 1.64 8.31
N SER A 267 -11.35 2.36 7.36
CA SER A 267 -10.94 1.79 6.08
C SER A 267 -9.65 2.41 5.57
N ALA A 268 -8.92 1.67 4.75
CA ALA A 268 -7.67 2.11 4.16
C ALA A 268 -7.75 2.09 2.63
N ALA A 269 -7.22 3.14 1.99
CA ALA A 269 -7.14 3.24 0.54
C ALA A 269 -6.05 4.24 0.11
N PRO A 270 -5.44 4.11 -1.09
CA PRO A 270 -4.57 5.12 -1.67
C PRO A 270 -5.35 6.27 -2.32
N ASN A 271 -4.67 7.39 -2.65
CA ASN A 271 -5.31 8.58 -3.23
C ASN A 271 -6.24 8.27 -4.40
N PHE A 272 -5.81 7.38 -5.32
CA PHE A 272 -6.58 7.10 -6.52
C PHE A 272 -7.99 6.57 -6.22
N ALA A 273 -8.18 5.87 -5.11
CA ALA A 273 -9.47 5.30 -4.74
C ALA A 273 -10.47 6.39 -4.34
N TYR A 274 -10.01 7.37 -3.59
CA TYR A 274 -10.81 8.53 -3.22
C TYR A 274 -11.18 9.36 -4.45
N ASP A 275 -10.19 9.68 -5.30
CA ASP A 275 -10.44 10.41 -6.55
C ASP A 275 -11.34 9.61 -7.51
N TYR A 276 -11.22 8.28 -7.53
CA TYR A 276 -12.08 7.42 -8.35
C TYR A 276 -13.55 7.45 -7.88
N CYS A 277 -13.79 7.41 -6.57
CA CYS A 277 -15.14 7.60 -6.04
C CYS A 277 -15.74 8.96 -6.45
N VAL A 278 -14.95 10.04 -6.32
CA VAL A 278 -15.39 11.40 -6.72
C VAL A 278 -15.78 11.43 -8.20
N ALA A 279 -14.99 10.81 -9.06
CA ALA A 279 -15.18 10.85 -10.50
C ALA A 279 -16.32 9.96 -11.02
N THR A 280 -16.72 8.92 -10.29
CA THR A 280 -17.60 7.89 -10.85
C THR A 280 -18.90 7.63 -10.08
N VAL A 281 -18.98 8.02 -8.80
CA VAL A 281 -20.19 7.82 -8.01
C VAL A 281 -21.22 8.89 -8.37
N THR A 282 -22.36 8.45 -8.93
CA THR A 282 -23.41 9.35 -9.41
C THR A 282 -24.27 9.93 -8.29
N ALA A 283 -25.06 10.95 -8.58
CA ALA A 283 -25.99 11.56 -7.62
C ALA A 283 -27.00 10.53 -7.08
N GLU A 284 -27.57 9.70 -7.97
CA GLU A 284 -28.53 8.65 -7.61
C GLU A 284 -27.89 7.60 -6.69
N GLN A 285 -26.62 7.27 -6.91
CA GLN A 285 -25.90 6.32 -6.06
C GLN A 285 -25.58 6.88 -4.67
N LYS A 286 -25.57 8.21 -4.52
CA LYS A 286 -25.41 8.89 -3.21
C LYS A 286 -26.71 8.99 -2.42
N GLU A 287 -27.86 8.80 -3.05
CA GLU A 287 -29.15 8.85 -2.35
C GLU A 287 -29.23 7.80 -1.23
N GLY A 288 -29.60 8.27 -0.04
CA GLY A 288 -29.68 7.43 1.17
C GLY A 288 -28.34 6.97 1.74
N LEU A 289 -27.20 7.34 1.14
CA LEU A 289 -25.88 7.03 1.68
C LEU A 289 -25.59 7.91 2.92
N ARG A 290 -25.22 7.28 4.04
CA ARG A 290 -24.91 7.96 5.30
C ARG A 290 -23.50 7.61 5.75
N LEU A 291 -22.59 8.59 5.74
CA LEU A 291 -21.17 8.41 6.09
C LEU A 291 -20.80 9.05 7.44
N ASP A 292 -21.79 9.51 8.21
CA ASP A 292 -21.62 10.08 9.55
C ASP A 292 -21.06 9.09 10.57
N GLY A 293 -21.20 7.77 10.31
CA GLY A 293 -20.60 6.71 11.11
C GLY A 293 -19.14 6.38 10.79
N VAL A 294 -18.52 7.03 9.80
CA VAL A 294 -17.12 6.75 9.43
C VAL A 294 -16.16 7.41 10.43
N THR A 295 -15.26 6.60 10.97
CA THR A 295 -14.27 7.06 11.95
C THR A 295 -12.96 7.51 11.33
N ALA A 296 -12.40 6.69 10.43
CA ALA A 296 -11.12 6.96 9.80
C ALA A 296 -11.07 6.41 8.37
N LEU A 297 -10.61 7.24 7.46
CA LEU A 297 -10.25 6.92 6.09
C LEU A 297 -8.73 7.07 5.96
N ILE A 298 -8.04 5.96 6.13
CA ILE A 298 -6.58 5.89 6.10
C ILE A 298 -6.12 6.06 4.66
N ASN A 299 -5.30 7.08 4.40
CA ASN A 299 -4.72 7.33 3.09
C ASN A 299 -3.21 7.17 3.15
N GLY A 300 -2.67 6.26 2.36
CA GLY A 300 -1.24 5.96 2.39
C GLY A 300 -0.78 5.12 1.21
N SER A 301 0.37 4.50 1.37
CA SER A 301 1.06 3.71 0.34
C SER A 301 1.71 4.53 -0.80
N GLU A 302 1.42 5.81 -0.89
CA GLU A 302 1.99 6.79 -1.83
C GLU A 302 1.96 8.18 -1.16
N PRO A 303 2.67 9.19 -1.66
CA PRO A 303 2.59 10.55 -1.10
C PRO A 303 1.14 11.05 -1.09
N VAL A 304 0.64 11.37 0.10
CA VAL A 304 -0.75 11.79 0.28
C VAL A 304 -0.94 13.19 -0.27
N ARG A 305 -1.93 13.35 -1.13
CA ARG A 305 -2.27 14.63 -1.76
C ARG A 305 -3.39 15.32 -0.99
N PRO A 306 -3.16 16.50 -0.38
CA PRO A 306 -4.22 17.23 0.33
C PRO A 306 -5.46 17.50 -0.54
N GLY A 307 -5.28 17.86 -1.82
CA GLY A 307 -6.38 18.10 -2.74
C GLY A 307 -7.29 16.89 -3.01
N THR A 308 -6.78 15.66 -2.89
CA THR A 308 -7.61 14.44 -2.96
C THR A 308 -8.58 14.37 -1.78
N ALA A 309 -8.08 14.63 -0.57
CA ALA A 309 -8.91 14.67 0.63
C ALA A 309 -10.01 15.75 0.53
N ASP A 310 -9.65 16.95 0.02
CA ASP A 310 -10.59 18.05 -0.16
C ASP A 310 -11.71 17.70 -1.12
N ARG A 311 -11.36 17.17 -2.31
CA ARG A 311 -12.35 16.76 -3.32
C ARG A 311 -13.28 15.67 -2.79
N PHE A 312 -12.72 14.67 -2.10
CA PHE A 312 -13.52 13.57 -1.54
C PHE A 312 -14.46 14.07 -0.45
N HIS A 313 -13.96 14.91 0.46
CA HIS A 313 -14.79 15.50 1.50
C HIS A 313 -15.91 16.37 0.89
N ALA A 314 -15.60 17.26 -0.04
CA ALA A 314 -16.60 18.09 -0.71
C ALA A 314 -17.65 17.26 -1.46
N ALA A 315 -17.26 16.16 -2.11
CA ALA A 315 -18.17 15.30 -2.85
C ALA A 315 -19.14 14.49 -1.97
N PHE A 316 -18.80 14.25 -0.69
CA PHE A 316 -19.59 13.43 0.23
C PHE A 316 -19.98 14.16 1.53
N ALA A 317 -19.85 15.47 1.61
CA ALA A 317 -20.26 16.29 2.76
C ALA A 317 -21.74 16.15 3.04
N ASP A 318 -22.59 16.22 2.01
CA ASP A 318 -24.06 16.07 2.13
C ASP A 318 -24.48 14.67 2.59
N GLN A 319 -23.60 13.69 2.45
CA GLN A 319 -23.79 12.33 2.98
C GLN A 319 -23.32 12.19 4.45
N GLY A 320 -22.96 13.29 5.09
CA GLY A 320 -22.58 13.35 6.50
C GLY A 320 -21.12 12.98 6.77
N LEU A 321 -20.24 12.93 5.76
CA LEU A 321 -18.82 12.67 5.99
C LEU A 321 -18.19 13.79 6.82
N ALA A 322 -17.73 13.46 8.03
CA ALA A 322 -17.19 14.45 8.95
C ALA A 322 -15.81 14.96 8.52
N PRO A 323 -15.51 16.26 8.71
CA PRO A 323 -14.14 16.76 8.60
C PRO A 323 -13.21 15.99 9.56
N GLY A 324 -11.98 15.71 9.14
CA GLY A 324 -11.01 14.99 9.97
C GLY A 324 -11.15 13.46 9.94
N THR A 325 -12.07 12.88 9.16
CA THR A 325 -12.07 11.42 8.92
C THR A 325 -10.89 10.97 8.06
N HIS A 326 -10.34 11.86 7.23
CA HIS A 326 -9.23 11.55 6.32
C HIS A 326 -7.90 11.58 7.07
N CYS A 327 -7.25 10.40 7.19
CA CYS A 327 -6.05 10.18 7.98
C CYS A 327 -4.86 9.87 7.07
N PRO A 328 -4.05 10.87 6.65
CA PRO A 328 -2.76 10.59 6.03
C PRO A 328 -1.91 9.69 6.89
N SER A 329 -1.31 8.69 6.27
CA SER A 329 -0.48 7.69 6.92
C SER A 329 0.79 7.41 6.13
N TYR A 330 1.86 7.13 6.84
CA TYR A 330 3.10 6.66 6.26
C TYR A 330 3.44 5.27 6.80
N GLY A 331 3.96 4.44 5.91
CA GLY A 331 4.46 3.12 6.22
C GLY A 331 4.98 2.37 5.02
N LEU A 332 5.61 1.22 5.27
CA LEU A 332 6.27 0.38 4.28
C LEU A 332 6.36 -1.06 4.80
N ALA A 333 6.51 -2.01 3.88
CA ALA A 333 6.57 -3.43 4.22
C ALA A 333 7.75 -3.79 5.14
N GLU A 334 8.88 -3.11 4.98
CA GLU A 334 10.08 -3.28 5.81
C GLU A 334 9.84 -2.91 7.29
N ALA A 335 8.81 -2.09 7.57
CA ALA A 335 8.30 -1.80 8.91
C ALA A 335 6.95 -2.50 9.19
N THR A 336 6.72 -3.65 8.61
CA THR A 336 5.47 -4.44 8.59
C THR A 336 4.37 -3.75 7.78
N VAL A 337 3.93 -2.54 8.14
CA VAL A 337 3.16 -1.60 7.31
C VAL A 337 3.12 -0.20 7.91
N PHE A 338 2.77 -0.07 9.19
CA PHE A 338 2.45 1.20 9.82
C PHE A 338 3.67 1.83 10.52
N VAL A 339 3.90 3.11 10.26
CA VAL A 339 4.92 3.93 10.94
C VAL A 339 4.27 5.11 11.66
N CYS A 340 3.47 5.92 10.98
CA CYS A 340 2.76 7.04 11.60
C CYS A 340 1.48 7.36 10.86
N ALA A 341 0.56 8.07 11.52
CA ALA A 341 -0.68 8.56 10.94
C ALA A 341 -1.15 9.84 11.62
N ALA A 342 -1.88 10.65 10.85
CA ALA A 342 -2.72 11.70 11.41
C ALA A 342 -3.85 11.09 12.26
N ARG A 343 -4.23 11.76 13.32
CA ARG A 343 -5.28 11.27 14.25
C ARG A 343 -6.66 11.44 13.64
N PRO A 344 -7.53 10.44 13.74
CA PRO A 344 -8.93 10.58 13.36
C PRO A 344 -9.63 11.70 14.15
N GLY A 345 -10.45 12.49 13.46
CA GLY A 345 -11.17 13.60 14.05
C GLY A 345 -10.41 14.93 14.08
N GLU A 346 -9.10 14.93 13.82
CA GLU A 346 -8.30 16.14 13.69
C GLU A 346 -8.30 16.63 12.22
N PRO A 347 -8.30 17.95 11.97
CA PRO A 347 -8.16 18.49 10.62
C PRO A 347 -6.85 18.03 9.98
N LEU A 348 -6.90 17.79 8.67
CA LEU A 348 -5.71 17.48 7.88
C LEU A 348 -4.68 18.62 8.01
N ARG A 349 -3.52 18.31 8.56
CA ARG A 349 -2.38 19.25 8.62
C ARG A 349 -1.74 19.36 7.24
N ARG A 350 -1.54 20.60 6.80
CA ARG A 350 -0.97 20.93 5.49
C ARG A 350 0.20 21.87 5.69
N PHE A 351 1.27 21.61 4.95
CA PHE A 351 2.47 22.42 4.96
C PHE A 351 2.70 22.95 3.56
N ALA A 352 2.54 24.26 3.40
CA ALA A 352 2.93 24.96 2.18
C ALA A 352 4.42 25.28 2.29
N LEU A 353 5.22 24.71 1.41
CA LEU A 353 6.68 24.79 1.45
C LEU A 353 7.24 25.42 0.19
N ASP A 354 8.31 26.18 0.33
CA ASP A 354 9.05 26.76 -0.79
C ASP A 354 9.73 25.68 -1.61
N ARG A 355 9.46 25.65 -2.91
CA ARG A 355 9.96 24.62 -3.83
C ARG A 355 11.47 24.64 -3.99
N ASP A 356 12.06 25.84 -4.10
CA ASP A 356 13.49 26.00 -4.29
C ASP A 356 14.25 25.59 -3.01
N ALA A 357 13.70 25.91 -1.85
CA ALA A 357 14.24 25.44 -0.57
C ALA A 357 14.15 23.92 -0.44
N LEU A 358 13.00 23.31 -0.83
CA LEU A 358 12.87 21.83 -0.85
C LEU A 358 13.89 21.17 -1.79
N ALA A 359 14.11 21.76 -2.96
CA ALA A 359 15.13 21.32 -3.92
C ALA A 359 16.56 21.39 -3.32
N ALA A 360 16.78 22.32 -2.39
CA ALA A 360 18.04 22.48 -1.65
C ALA A 360 18.07 21.69 -0.31
N GLY A 361 17.10 20.80 -0.07
CA GLY A 361 17.05 19.96 1.13
C GLY A 361 16.52 20.65 2.38
N LYS A 362 15.76 21.75 2.25
CA LYS A 362 15.18 22.50 3.38
C LYS A 362 13.68 22.72 3.21
N ALA A 363 12.90 22.41 4.23
CA ALA A 363 11.46 22.59 4.25
C ALA A 363 11.09 23.96 4.84
N LEU A 364 11.30 25.01 4.07
CA LEU A 364 10.96 26.38 4.50
C LEU A 364 9.48 26.68 4.17
N PRO A 365 8.74 27.35 5.08
CA PRO A 365 7.37 27.73 4.84
C PRO A 365 7.23 28.69 3.65
N ALA A 366 6.17 28.51 2.87
CA ALA A 366 5.74 29.44 1.84
C ALA A 366 4.28 29.84 2.07
N ARG A 367 3.84 30.90 1.38
CA ARG A 367 2.42 31.27 1.36
C ARG A 367 1.66 30.24 0.48
N PRO A 368 0.51 29.73 0.92
CA PRO A 368 -0.25 28.75 0.13
C PRO A 368 -0.64 29.25 -1.27
N GLU A 369 -0.79 30.57 -1.44
CA GLU A 369 -1.15 31.24 -2.68
C GLU A 369 0.05 31.43 -3.64
N ASP A 370 1.28 31.20 -3.16
CA ASP A 370 2.46 31.30 -4.02
C ASP A 370 2.41 30.16 -5.06
N PRO A 371 2.45 30.48 -6.36
CA PRO A 371 2.44 29.45 -7.41
C PRO A 371 3.66 28.50 -7.36
N ARG A 372 4.72 28.88 -6.63
CA ARG A 372 5.88 28.03 -6.39
C ARG A 372 5.77 27.20 -5.12
N ALA A 373 4.74 27.39 -4.30
CA ALA A 373 4.53 26.58 -3.12
C ALA A 373 4.20 25.12 -3.50
N VAL A 374 4.75 24.18 -2.72
CA VAL A 374 4.39 22.77 -2.72
C VAL A 374 3.55 22.50 -1.48
N LEU A 375 2.34 21.98 -1.66
CA LEU A 375 1.45 21.66 -0.55
C LEU A 375 1.57 20.18 -0.21
N LEU A 376 2.13 19.86 0.96
CA LEU A 376 2.33 18.50 1.46
C LEU A 376 1.43 18.21 2.67
N ALA A 377 1.03 16.94 2.80
CA ALA A 377 0.27 16.47 3.95
C ALA A 377 1.20 16.06 5.09
N GLY A 378 0.84 16.42 6.32
CA GLY A 378 1.42 15.82 7.52
C GLY A 378 0.87 14.41 7.73
N CYS A 379 1.76 13.44 7.87
CA CYS A 379 1.41 12.04 8.14
C CYS A 379 1.38 11.72 9.65
N GLY A 380 1.16 12.72 10.49
CA GLY A 380 1.07 12.57 11.92
C GLY A 380 2.38 12.22 12.62
N THR A 381 2.24 11.67 13.82
CA THR A 381 3.37 11.32 14.70
C THR A 381 3.55 9.80 14.77
N PRO A 382 4.79 9.30 14.94
CA PRO A 382 5.05 7.89 15.19
C PRO A 382 4.32 7.37 16.44
N ALA A 383 3.79 6.15 16.37
CA ALA A 383 3.10 5.53 17.50
C ALA A 383 3.76 4.19 17.90
N GLY A 384 4.59 4.22 18.94
CA GLY A 384 5.29 3.05 19.46
C GLY A 384 6.58 2.67 18.71
N GLN A 385 7.04 3.51 17.80
CA GLN A 385 8.34 3.43 17.12
C GLN A 385 9.03 4.79 17.15
N ARG A 386 10.32 4.80 16.80
CA ARG A 386 11.11 6.03 16.66
C ARG A 386 11.31 6.32 15.16
N VAL A 387 11.20 7.59 14.79
CA VAL A 387 11.53 8.10 13.46
C VAL A 387 12.59 9.18 13.58
N ARG A 388 13.57 9.18 12.70
CA ARG A 388 14.61 10.20 12.57
C ARG A 388 14.83 10.49 11.11
N ILE A 389 15.33 11.69 10.84
CA ILE A 389 15.75 12.10 9.50
C ILE A 389 17.26 12.07 9.43
N ALA A 390 17.81 11.42 8.43
CA ALA A 390 19.24 11.24 8.22
C ALA A 390 19.67 11.81 6.87
N ASP A 391 20.85 12.40 6.82
CA ASP A 391 21.50 12.65 5.55
C ASP A 391 21.79 11.29 4.86
N PRO A 392 21.32 11.07 3.63
CA PRO A 392 21.41 9.75 2.98
C PRO A 392 22.85 9.32 2.66
N VAL A 393 23.81 10.25 2.58
CA VAL A 393 25.22 10.02 2.25
C VAL A 393 26.09 9.97 3.49
N THR A 394 26.05 11.04 4.31
CA THR A 394 26.89 11.17 5.50
C THR A 394 26.37 10.40 6.69
N ARG A 395 25.09 10.01 6.67
CA ARG A 395 24.36 9.38 7.80
C ARG A 395 24.31 10.28 9.05
N ALA A 396 24.47 11.60 8.88
CA ALA A 396 24.31 12.55 9.96
C ALA A 396 22.84 12.67 10.35
N LEU A 397 22.56 12.83 11.64
CA LEU A 397 21.22 13.15 12.12
C LEU A 397 20.88 14.60 11.70
N LEU A 398 19.73 14.77 11.04
CA LEU A 398 19.25 16.07 10.60
C LEU A 398 18.25 16.66 11.60
N SER A 399 18.21 18.00 11.64
CA SER A 399 17.30 18.77 12.47
C SER A 399 15.90 18.89 11.84
N GLU A 400 14.93 19.35 12.63
CA GLU A 400 13.61 19.71 12.15
C GLU A 400 13.70 20.75 11.00
N GLY A 401 12.93 20.55 9.94
CA GLY A 401 12.94 21.38 8.73
C GLY A 401 14.03 21.03 7.72
N GLU A 402 14.98 20.14 8.04
CA GLU A 402 15.90 19.59 7.05
C GLU A 402 15.30 18.34 6.40
N VAL A 403 15.52 18.18 5.08
CA VAL A 403 15.00 17.04 4.30
C VAL A 403 16.11 16.00 4.14
N GLY A 404 15.81 14.76 4.52
CA GLY A 404 16.71 13.63 4.40
C GLY A 404 15.97 12.30 4.30
N GLU A 405 16.72 11.21 4.41
CA GLU A 405 16.17 9.86 4.43
C GLU A 405 15.44 9.60 5.75
N ILE A 406 14.22 9.09 5.68
CA ILE A 406 13.42 8.69 6.84
C ILE A 406 14.00 7.38 7.39
N TRP A 407 14.45 7.38 8.63
CA TRP A 407 14.92 6.20 9.33
C TRP A 407 13.97 5.80 10.45
N VAL A 408 13.69 4.49 10.56
CA VAL A 408 12.71 3.94 11.50
C VAL A 408 13.36 2.93 12.43
N GLN A 409 12.99 2.95 13.71
CA GLN A 409 13.38 1.94 14.66
C GLN A 409 12.19 1.59 15.57
N GLY A 410 11.88 0.30 15.70
CA GLY A 410 10.77 -0.16 16.50
C GLY A 410 10.55 -1.67 16.44
N PRO A 411 9.66 -2.19 17.29
CA PRO A 411 9.35 -3.62 17.32
C PRO A 411 8.61 -4.12 16.05
N ASN A 412 8.15 -3.22 15.21
CA ASN A 412 7.50 -3.49 13.94
C ASN A 412 8.46 -3.60 12.75
N VAL A 413 9.74 -3.28 12.92
CA VAL A 413 10.74 -3.39 11.85
C VAL A 413 11.03 -4.86 11.58
N GLY A 414 10.96 -5.26 10.31
CA GLY A 414 11.25 -6.62 9.85
C GLY A 414 12.69 -7.04 10.14
N ARG A 415 12.96 -8.33 10.03
CA ARG A 415 14.26 -8.91 10.36
C ARG A 415 15.31 -8.70 9.26
N GLY A 416 14.89 -8.48 8.04
CA GLY A 416 15.73 -8.38 6.85
C GLY A 416 14.98 -8.82 5.61
N TYR A 417 15.71 -8.97 4.51
CA TYR A 417 15.21 -9.61 3.31
C TYR A 417 15.55 -11.10 3.32
N TRP A 418 14.59 -11.92 2.92
CA TRP A 418 14.71 -13.36 2.86
C TRP A 418 15.97 -13.81 2.12
N ASP A 419 16.77 -14.69 2.75
CA ASP A 419 18.01 -15.25 2.23
C ASP A 419 19.11 -14.21 1.84
N ARG A 420 19.01 -12.95 2.34
CA ARG A 420 19.94 -11.85 2.01
C ARG A 420 20.53 -11.16 3.23
N GLY A 421 20.12 -11.55 4.43
CA GLY A 421 20.54 -10.90 5.67
C GLY A 421 20.04 -9.47 5.82
N GLN A 422 20.55 -8.77 6.83
CA GLN A 422 20.10 -7.40 7.16
C GLN A 422 20.68 -6.34 6.20
N GLY A 423 21.91 -6.54 5.72
CA GLY A 423 22.60 -5.55 4.86
C GLY A 423 22.64 -4.14 5.46
N ASP A 424 22.87 -3.14 4.60
CA ASP A 424 22.85 -1.71 5.00
C ASP A 424 21.45 -1.12 5.17
N VAL A 425 20.39 -1.90 4.90
CA VAL A 425 19.00 -1.44 4.98
C VAL A 425 18.46 -1.60 6.40
N PHE A 426 18.68 -2.77 7.01
CA PHE A 426 18.26 -3.07 8.37
C PHE A 426 19.47 -3.01 9.31
N GLY A 427 19.32 -2.42 10.47
CA GLY A 427 20.42 -2.30 11.43
C GLY A 427 21.44 -1.19 11.14
N ALA A 428 21.10 -0.21 10.29
CA ALA A 428 21.96 0.92 10.00
C ALA A 428 22.26 1.76 11.24
N GLY A 429 23.46 2.38 11.28
CA GLY A 429 23.87 3.30 12.33
C GLY A 429 24.04 4.72 11.82
N PHE A 430 23.73 5.71 12.66
CA PHE A 430 24.09 7.09 12.41
C PHE A 430 25.60 7.30 12.53
N ALA A 431 26.12 8.33 11.87
CA ALA A 431 27.55 8.71 11.94
C ALA A 431 27.97 9.00 13.38
N ASP A 432 27.09 9.65 14.16
CA ASP A 432 27.21 9.76 15.62
C ASP A 432 26.27 8.73 16.29
N ALA A 433 26.82 7.57 16.64
CA ALA A 433 26.08 6.51 17.31
C ALA A 433 25.55 6.91 18.70
N ALA A 434 26.15 7.89 19.37
CA ALA A 434 25.70 8.38 20.69
C ALA A 434 24.42 9.20 20.58
N ALA A 435 24.24 9.95 19.49
CA ALA A 435 23.05 10.77 19.26
C ALA A 435 21.79 9.93 19.01
N ALA A 436 21.95 8.74 18.35
CA ALA A 436 20.82 7.86 18.05
C ALA A 436 21.26 6.38 18.06
N PRO A 437 21.40 5.77 19.24
CA PRO A 437 21.90 4.41 19.38
C PRO A 437 20.93 3.36 18.85
N GLY A 438 21.48 2.19 18.49
CA GLY A 438 20.76 1.02 18.01
C GLY A 438 20.67 0.95 16.48
N GLY A 439 20.22 -0.20 16.00
CA GLY A 439 20.03 -0.41 14.57
C GLY A 439 18.77 0.29 14.05
N TRP A 440 18.88 0.92 12.89
CA TRP A 440 17.80 1.65 12.23
C TRP A 440 17.50 1.04 10.86
N LEU A 441 16.23 1.07 10.49
CA LEU A 441 15.79 0.77 9.13
C LEU A 441 15.96 2.02 8.26
N ARG A 442 16.72 1.91 7.17
CA ARG A 442 16.77 2.89 6.09
C ARG A 442 15.61 2.64 5.15
N THR A 443 14.69 3.58 5.07
CA THR A 443 13.46 3.36 4.29
C THR A 443 13.64 3.62 2.79
N GLY A 444 14.64 4.41 2.41
CA GLY A 444 14.81 4.92 1.05
C GLY A 444 13.75 5.97 0.67
N ASP A 445 12.88 6.36 1.60
CA ASP A 445 11.94 7.46 1.43
C ASP A 445 12.52 8.74 2.02
N LEU A 446 12.26 9.88 1.39
CA LEU A 446 12.68 11.20 1.82
C LEU A 446 11.56 11.92 2.56
N GLY A 447 11.93 12.67 3.59
CA GLY A 447 11.00 13.46 4.36
C GLY A 447 11.67 14.40 5.34
N THR A 448 10.85 15.06 6.12
CA THR A 448 11.25 15.97 7.19
C THR A 448 10.27 15.88 8.35
N VAL A 449 10.65 16.41 9.50
CA VAL A 449 9.72 16.63 10.61
C VAL A 449 9.40 18.11 10.67
N LEU A 450 8.11 18.45 10.74
CA LEU A 450 7.60 19.81 10.89
C LEU A 450 6.52 19.82 11.96
N GLU A 451 6.67 20.68 12.96
CA GLU A 451 5.71 20.77 14.09
C GLU A 451 5.41 19.40 14.72
N GLY A 452 6.45 18.56 14.84
CA GLY A 452 6.33 17.20 15.38
C GLY A 452 5.68 16.17 14.45
N GLN A 453 5.26 16.53 13.23
CA GLN A 453 4.67 15.61 12.26
C GLN A 453 5.65 15.20 11.17
N LEU A 454 5.61 13.95 10.78
CA LEU A 454 6.35 13.47 9.62
C LEU A 454 5.69 14.00 8.32
N VAL A 455 6.49 14.61 7.46
CA VAL A 455 6.11 15.06 6.12
C VAL A 455 6.96 14.32 5.11
N VAL A 456 6.33 13.50 4.28
CA VAL A 456 7.01 12.71 3.25
C VAL A 456 7.13 13.54 1.98
N THR A 457 8.36 13.70 1.48
CA THR A 457 8.64 14.51 0.29
C THR A 457 8.83 13.68 -0.97
N GLY A 458 9.24 12.40 -0.86
CA GLY A 458 9.40 11.52 -2.02
C GLY A 458 10.21 10.28 -1.74
N ARG A 459 10.81 9.70 -2.80
CA ARG A 459 11.71 8.54 -2.71
C ARG A 459 13.09 8.89 -3.21
N LEU A 460 14.11 8.45 -2.48
CA LEU A 460 15.51 8.72 -2.82
C LEU A 460 15.87 8.20 -4.24
N LYS A 461 15.46 6.98 -4.59
CA LYS A 461 15.74 6.37 -5.90
C LYS A 461 14.93 6.95 -7.06
N ASP A 462 13.84 7.65 -6.78
CA ASP A 462 12.98 8.25 -7.80
C ASP A 462 13.31 9.75 -8.02
N LEU A 463 14.18 10.31 -7.16
CA LEU A 463 14.54 11.72 -7.21
C LEU A 463 15.21 12.05 -8.56
N ILE A 464 14.76 13.13 -9.17
CA ILE A 464 15.32 13.68 -10.41
C ILE A 464 16.33 14.76 -10.01
N ILE A 465 17.58 14.64 -10.47
CA ILE A 465 18.63 15.62 -10.15
C ILE A 465 19.05 16.32 -11.43
N VAL A 466 18.67 17.57 -11.59
CA VAL A 466 19.05 18.40 -12.73
C VAL A 466 19.80 19.64 -12.22
N ASP A 467 20.98 19.88 -12.77
CA ASP A 467 21.85 21.02 -12.40
C ASP A 467 22.11 21.11 -10.87
N GLY A 468 22.26 19.94 -10.21
CA GLY A 468 22.48 19.85 -8.77
C GLY A 468 21.26 20.14 -7.89
N ARG A 469 20.06 20.28 -8.47
CA ARG A 469 18.81 20.50 -7.76
C ARG A 469 17.94 19.25 -7.76
N ASN A 470 17.32 18.99 -6.63
CA ASN A 470 16.40 17.88 -6.45
C ASN A 470 14.98 18.26 -6.94
N HIS A 471 14.42 17.43 -7.82
CA HIS A 471 13.03 17.58 -8.26
C HIS A 471 12.28 16.29 -7.93
N TYR A 472 11.14 16.44 -7.29
CA TYR A 472 10.30 15.32 -6.88
C TYR A 472 9.35 14.93 -8.02
N PRO A 473 9.43 13.69 -8.55
CA PRO A 473 8.64 13.26 -9.71
C PRO A 473 7.14 13.52 -9.56
N GLN A 474 6.58 13.23 -8.39
CA GLN A 474 5.15 13.42 -8.13
C GLN A 474 4.69 14.89 -8.22
N ASP A 475 5.57 15.84 -7.96
CA ASP A 475 5.27 17.26 -8.10
C ASP A 475 5.31 17.70 -9.57
N VAL A 476 6.26 17.18 -10.35
CA VAL A 476 6.30 17.36 -11.81
C VAL A 476 5.07 16.71 -12.46
N GLU A 477 4.70 15.50 -12.01
CA GLU A 477 3.51 14.77 -12.48
C GLU A 477 2.21 15.54 -12.17
N ALA A 478 2.08 16.10 -10.96
CA ALA A 478 0.93 16.93 -10.60
C ALA A 478 0.81 18.16 -11.51
N THR A 479 1.92 18.81 -11.82
CA THR A 479 1.93 19.95 -12.74
C THR A 479 1.59 19.53 -14.17
N ALA A 480 2.15 18.43 -14.65
CA ALA A 480 1.93 17.94 -16.01
C ALA A 480 0.47 17.52 -16.25
N GLN A 481 -0.17 16.84 -15.27
CA GLN A 481 -1.56 16.41 -15.41
C GLN A 481 -2.57 17.58 -15.36
N ASP A 482 -2.24 18.67 -14.68
CA ASP A 482 -3.10 19.85 -14.58
C ASP A 482 -2.90 20.82 -15.76
N ALA A 483 -1.88 20.58 -16.59
CA ALA A 483 -1.54 21.46 -17.71
C ALA A 483 -2.52 21.38 -18.87
N HIS A 484 -3.21 20.25 -19.07
CA HIS A 484 -4.15 20.07 -20.17
C HIS A 484 -5.17 18.95 -19.88
N GLU A 485 -6.45 19.16 -20.21
CA GLU A 485 -7.54 18.20 -19.97
C GLU A 485 -7.37 16.85 -20.67
N ALA A 486 -6.66 16.82 -21.79
CA ALA A 486 -6.32 15.60 -22.50
C ALA A 486 -5.31 14.71 -21.76
N VAL A 487 -4.64 15.18 -20.73
CA VAL A 487 -3.74 14.39 -19.89
C VAL A 487 -4.56 13.66 -18.83
N ARG A 488 -4.49 12.34 -18.84
CA ARG A 488 -5.24 11.51 -17.89
C ARG A 488 -4.63 11.59 -16.49
N ARG A 489 -5.45 12.01 -15.52
CA ARG A 489 -5.03 12.10 -14.11
C ARG A 489 -4.56 10.75 -13.58
N ASP A 490 -3.48 10.76 -12.80
CA ASP A 490 -2.89 9.58 -12.13
C ASP A 490 -2.47 8.45 -13.10
N ARG A 491 -2.17 8.83 -14.36
CA ARG A 491 -1.72 7.91 -15.41
C ARG A 491 -0.55 8.49 -16.19
N LEU A 492 0.44 9.01 -15.44
CA LEU A 492 1.65 9.56 -16.01
C LEU A 492 2.84 9.27 -15.09
N ALA A 493 4.02 9.28 -15.67
CA ALA A 493 5.28 9.09 -14.96
C ALA A 493 6.29 10.15 -15.42
N ALA A 494 6.88 10.87 -14.47
CA ALA A 494 8.05 11.71 -14.68
C ALA A 494 9.30 11.00 -14.16
N PHE A 495 10.37 11.01 -14.94
CA PHE A 495 11.63 10.35 -14.56
C PHE A 495 12.82 10.96 -15.30
N ALA A 496 14.00 10.75 -14.72
CA ALA A 496 15.27 11.14 -15.35
C ALA A 496 15.76 10.06 -16.31
N VAL A 497 16.38 10.50 -17.40
CA VAL A 497 17.15 9.67 -18.33
C VAL A 497 18.53 10.25 -18.51
N PRO A 498 19.56 9.43 -18.87
CA PRO A 498 20.90 9.94 -19.15
C PRO A 498 20.88 11.00 -20.25
N GLY A 499 21.55 12.11 -20.01
CA GLY A 499 21.80 13.17 -21.00
C GLY A 499 23.20 13.09 -21.60
N GLY A 500 23.45 13.82 -22.69
CA GLY A 500 24.82 14.05 -23.18
C GLY A 500 25.64 14.81 -22.14
N ALA A 501 26.94 14.63 -22.11
CA ALA A 501 27.89 15.27 -21.18
C ALA A 501 27.65 14.97 -19.68
N GLY A 502 27.01 13.83 -19.32
CA GLY A 502 26.93 13.34 -17.94
C GLY A 502 25.80 13.91 -17.09
N GLY A 503 24.92 14.74 -17.66
CA GLY A 503 23.74 15.26 -16.95
C GLY A 503 22.49 14.38 -17.09
N GLU A 504 21.48 14.66 -16.27
CA GLU A 504 20.16 14.03 -16.39
C GLU A 504 19.20 14.91 -17.22
N ARG A 505 18.32 14.26 -17.97
CA ARG A 505 17.23 14.91 -18.70
C ARG A 505 15.89 14.35 -18.22
N VAL A 506 14.88 15.20 -18.14
CA VAL A 506 13.56 14.84 -17.63
C VAL A 506 12.62 14.46 -18.77
N VAL A 507 11.94 13.34 -18.62
CA VAL A 507 10.93 12.83 -19.55
C VAL A 507 9.61 12.65 -18.79
N VAL A 508 8.50 12.97 -19.46
CA VAL A 508 7.14 12.68 -18.99
C VAL A 508 6.47 11.75 -19.99
N VAL A 509 6.00 10.59 -19.53
CA VAL A 509 5.12 9.69 -20.29
C VAL A 509 3.74 9.74 -19.67
N ALA A 510 2.72 10.09 -20.44
CA ALA A 510 1.35 10.29 -19.94
C ALA A 510 0.31 9.57 -20.81
N GLU A 511 -0.68 8.94 -20.19
CA GLU A 511 -1.87 8.47 -20.91
C GLU A 511 -2.77 9.63 -21.28
N HIS A 512 -3.37 9.60 -22.48
CA HIS A 512 -4.43 10.55 -22.81
C HIS A 512 -5.76 10.16 -22.14
N ALA A 513 -6.65 11.13 -21.99
CA ALA A 513 -7.98 10.93 -21.43
C ALA A 513 -8.76 9.88 -22.27
N ARG A 514 -9.56 9.04 -21.62
CA ARG A 514 -10.34 7.99 -22.29
C ARG A 514 -11.41 8.51 -23.24
N THR A 515 -11.86 9.75 -22.99
CA THR A 515 -12.85 10.46 -23.81
C THR A 515 -12.27 11.04 -25.11
N ALA A 516 -10.94 11.06 -25.22
CA ALA A 516 -10.23 11.60 -26.37
C ALA A 516 -9.64 10.48 -27.24
N ARG A 517 -9.76 10.58 -28.56
CA ARG A 517 -9.07 9.72 -29.51
C ARG A 517 -7.73 10.36 -29.87
N LEU A 518 -6.65 9.62 -29.79
CA LEU A 518 -5.29 10.14 -30.05
C LEU A 518 -5.18 10.78 -31.45
N ALA A 519 -5.88 10.23 -32.47
CA ALA A 519 -5.91 10.75 -33.83
C ALA A 519 -6.65 12.10 -33.96
N GLU A 520 -7.50 12.47 -32.99
CA GLU A 520 -8.28 13.71 -32.97
C GLU A 520 -7.67 14.78 -32.06
N LEU A 521 -6.60 14.43 -31.32
CA LEU A 521 -5.92 15.33 -30.39
C LEU A 521 -4.85 16.17 -31.13
N ASP A 522 -4.82 17.47 -30.83
CA ASP A 522 -3.63 18.29 -31.13
C ASP A 522 -2.51 17.94 -30.15
N VAL A 523 -1.83 16.79 -30.41
CA VAL A 523 -0.72 16.31 -29.58
C VAL A 523 0.36 17.39 -29.38
N PRO A 524 0.77 18.15 -30.44
CA PRO A 524 1.69 19.29 -30.28
C PRO A 524 1.20 20.32 -29.27
N ALA A 525 -0.11 20.66 -29.23
CA ALA A 525 -0.65 21.61 -28.25
C ALA A 525 -0.57 21.06 -26.82
N VAL A 526 -0.92 19.78 -26.61
CA VAL A 526 -0.80 19.11 -25.30
C VAL A 526 0.66 19.13 -24.82
N VAL A 527 1.60 18.75 -25.69
CA VAL A 527 3.04 18.75 -25.39
C VAL A 527 3.55 20.15 -25.05
N ARG A 528 3.13 21.18 -25.81
CA ARG A 528 3.50 22.57 -25.49
C ARG A 528 2.94 23.02 -24.14
N ALA A 529 1.70 22.68 -23.81
CA ALA A 529 1.07 23.03 -22.54
C ALA A 529 1.81 22.38 -21.36
N VAL A 530 2.11 21.07 -21.44
CA VAL A 530 2.86 20.34 -20.42
C VAL A 530 4.27 20.91 -20.24
N ARG A 531 5.01 21.13 -21.35
CA ARG A 531 6.35 21.73 -21.30
C ARG A 531 6.33 23.14 -20.69
N GLY A 532 5.36 23.96 -21.10
CA GLY A 532 5.20 25.33 -20.59
C GLY A 532 4.91 25.35 -19.09
N ALA A 533 3.96 24.54 -18.63
CA ALA A 533 3.60 24.45 -17.22
C ALA A 533 4.76 23.96 -16.34
N VAL A 534 5.45 22.89 -16.76
CA VAL A 534 6.60 22.33 -16.02
C VAL A 534 7.76 23.32 -16.02
N SER A 535 8.06 23.97 -17.15
CA SER A 535 9.11 24.99 -17.20
C SER A 535 8.80 26.19 -16.29
N ALA A 536 7.58 26.70 -16.33
CA ALA A 536 7.18 27.87 -15.52
C ALA A 536 7.21 27.57 -14.02
N ARG A 537 6.78 26.35 -13.62
CA ARG A 537 6.62 26.01 -12.21
C ARG A 537 7.87 25.39 -11.58
N HIS A 538 8.64 24.65 -12.34
CA HIS A 538 9.81 23.88 -11.84
C HIS A 538 11.16 24.37 -12.36
N GLY A 539 11.18 25.30 -13.32
CA GLY A 539 12.40 25.68 -14.02
C GLY A 539 13.02 24.55 -14.86
N LEU A 540 12.27 23.44 -15.04
CA LEU A 540 12.73 22.25 -15.74
C LEU A 540 12.44 22.30 -17.24
N ARG A 541 13.42 21.95 -18.06
CA ARG A 541 13.22 21.70 -19.49
C ARG A 541 12.99 20.20 -19.70
N LEU A 542 11.75 19.85 -20.10
CA LEU A 542 11.45 18.47 -20.47
C LEU A 542 12.14 18.09 -21.79
N ALA A 543 12.97 17.06 -21.76
CA ALA A 543 13.59 16.50 -22.97
C ALA A 543 12.53 15.89 -23.88
N ASP A 544 11.57 15.20 -23.29
CA ASP A 544 10.48 14.58 -24.03
C ASP A 544 9.17 14.58 -23.24
N VAL A 545 8.05 14.61 -23.98
CA VAL A 545 6.69 14.41 -23.46
C VAL A 545 5.99 13.45 -24.43
N VAL A 546 5.76 12.22 -23.95
CA VAL A 546 5.15 11.16 -24.75
C VAL A 546 3.72 10.93 -24.31
N LEU A 547 2.78 11.15 -25.23
CA LEU A 547 1.37 10.86 -24.99
C LEU A 547 1.05 9.47 -25.53
N VAL A 548 0.53 8.59 -24.66
CA VAL A 548 0.26 7.18 -24.97
C VAL A 548 -1.21 6.81 -24.74
N PRO A 549 -1.71 5.73 -25.38
CA PRO A 549 -3.09 5.25 -25.17
C PRO A 549 -3.36 4.85 -23.71
N PRO A 550 -4.64 4.90 -23.26
CA PRO A 550 -5.05 4.44 -21.95
C PRO A 550 -4.68 2.98 -21.68
N GLY A 551 -4.09 2.71 -20.52
CA GLY A 551 -3.62 1.38 -20.11
C GLY A 551 -2.18 1.06 -20.50
N THR A 552 -1.46 1.98 -21.14
CA THR A 552 -0.08 1.79 -21.60
C THR A 552 0.96 2.05 -20.49
N VAL A 553 0.71 3.01 -19.60
CA VAL A 553 1.61 3.32 -18.48
C VAL A 553 1.58 2.18 -17.47
N PRO A 554 2.73 1.51 -17.22
CA PRO A 554 2.78 0.37 -16.31
C PRO A 554 2.39 0.71 -14.89
N ARG A 555 1.72 -0.24 -14.24
CA ARG A 555 1.33 -0.13 -12.82
C ARG A 555 1.82 -1.34 -12.03
N THR A 556 2.00 -1.11 -10.73
CA THR A 556 2.27 -2.18 -9.77
C THR A 556 1.00 -3.00 -9.50
N SER A 557 1.15 -4.17 -8.87
CA SER A 557 0.01 -5.00 -8.42
C SER A 557 -0.93 -4.29 -7.43
N SER A 558 -0.46 -3.19 -6.79
CA SER A 558 -1.26 -2.32 -5.94
C SER A 558 -1.93 -1.15 -6.71
N GLY A 559 -1.79 -1.10 -8.04
CA GLY A 559 -2.41 -0.10 -8.90
C GLY A 559 -1.66 1.22 -9.07
N LYS A 560 -0.49 1.39 -8.44
CA LYS A 560 0.35 2.61 -8.53
C LYS A 560 1.13 2.63 -9.84
N VAL A 561 1.43 3.84 -10.36
CA VAL A 561 2.31 4.02 -11.51
C VAL A 561 3.73 3.52 -11.19
N SER A 562 4.28 2.68 -12.07
CA SER A 562 5.65 2.19 -11.98
C SER A 562 6.58 3.06 -12.81
N ARG A 563 7.19 4.09 -12.20
CA ARG A 563 8.13 5.00 -12.88
C ARG A 563 9.32 4.26 -13.47
N ALA A 564 9.87 3.32 -12.72
CA ALA A 564 11.04 2.57 -13.16
C ALA A 564 10.77 1.69 -14.38
N LEU A 565 9.60 0.99 -14.42
CA LEU A 565 9.23 0.19 -15.59
C LEU A 565 8.85 1.08 -16.78
N THR A 566 8.22 2.24 -16.52
CA THR A 566 7.93 3.24 -17.55
C THR A 566 9.23 3.77 -18.15
N ARG A 567 10.22 4.09 -17.30
CA ARG A 567 11.56 4.51 -17.73
C ARG A 567 12.27 3.43 -18.57
N ALA A 568 12.24 2.19 -18.13
CA ALA A 568 12.85 1.07 -18.86
C ALA A 568 12.25 0.94 -20.27
N ARG A 569 10.91 0.88 -20.37
CA ARG A 569 10.20 0.82 -21.66
C ARG A 569 10.47 2.03 -22.56
N TYR A 570 10.59 3.22 -21.97
CA TYR A 570 10.97 4.42 -22.73
C TYR A 570 12.37 4.29 -23.33
N LEU A 571 13.34 3.81 -22.55
CA LEU A 571 14.72 3.61 -23.01
C LEU A 571 14.82 2.51 -24.07
N GLU A 572 13.96 1.48 -24.00
CA GLU A 572 13.82 0.41 -25.00
C GLU A 572 13.09 0.88 -26.28
N GLY A 573 12.53 2.09 -26.30
CA GLY A 573 11.78 2.62 -27.44
C GLY A 573 10.36 2.06 -27.59
N THR A 574 9.82 1.39 -26.57
CA THR A 574 8.50 0.70 -26.63
C THR A 574 7.33 1.66 -26.89
N TYR A 575 7.45 2.94 -26.54
CA TYR A 575 6.36 3.91 -26.69
C TYR A 575 6.26 4.54 -28.08
N GLY A 576 6.92 3.96 -29.11
CA GLY A 576 6.88 4.39 -30.51
C GLY A 576 7.50 5.78 -30.68
N GLY A 577 8.62 5.87 -31.42
CA GLY A 577 9.17 7.18 -31.76
C GLY A 577 8.22 7.91 -32.71
N GLN A 578 7.43 8.86 -32.20
CA GLN A 578 7.02 9.97 -33.05
C GLN A 578 8.24 10.85 -33.20
N ASP A 579 8.81 10.82 -34.41
CA ASP A 579 9.86 11.71 -34.95
C ASP A 579 10.98 12.16 -33.99
N ARG A 580 11.98 11.31 -33.79
CA ARG A 580 13.30 11.73 -33.26
C ARG A 580 14.09 12.59 -34.27
N SER A 581 13.53 12.87 -35.45
CA SER A 581 14.24 13.60 -36.52
C SER A 581 14.12 15.13 -36.47
N ALA A 582 13.22 15.69 -35.63
CA ALA A 582 12.98 17.13 -35.64
C ALA A 582 13.90 17.97 -34.72
N THR A 583 14.85 17.38 -34.00
CA THR A 583 15.77 18.12 -33.11
C THR A 583 17.25 18.04 -33.46
N ALA A 584 17.60 17.44 -34.59
CA ALA A 584 19.00 17.40 -35.09
C ALA A 584 19.35 18.51 -36.09
N GLY A 585 18.41 19.44 -36.37
CA GLY A 585 18.53 20.43 -37.44
C GLY A 585 18.41 21.88 -37.01
N ALA A 586 18.92 22.29 -35.84
CA ALA A 586 19.05 23.70 -35.49
C ALA A 586 20.33 23.96 -34.66
N ALA A 587 21.47 23.63 -35.25
CA ALA A 587 22.77 24.14 -34.84
C ALA A 587 23.58 24.28 -36.12
N GLY A 588 23.37 25.38 -36.83
CA GLY A 588 24.14 25.92 -37.88
C GLY A 588 24.27 27.42 -37.65
#